data_e100904863a0ec5c1e2d4c69eaf9f763
#
_entry.id   e100904863a0ec5c1e2d4c69eaf9f763
#
_cell.length_a   1.000
_cell.length_b   1.000
_cell.length_c   1.000
_cell.angle_alpha   90.00
_cell.angle_beta   90.00
_cell.angle_gamma   90.00
#
_symmetry.space_group_name_H-M   'P 1'
#
loop_
_entity.id
_entity.type
_entity.pdbx_description
1 polymer ?
#
loop_
_entity_poly.entity_id
_entity_poly.type
_entity_poly.pdbx_seq_one_letter_code
_entity_poly.pdbx_strand_id
1 'polypeptide(L)'
;HERFRRQRQMCIRDSAKVVSVLANDQQALSEIYGVGMVSSPRTPLFLAPTTAGTGSEVTPVAIITTGETTKAGVSSPVLLPDVAILDAALTVGLPAHITAMTGIDAMVHAIEAYTSKIKKNPISDMLALRALKLLSENIRTVLTSPEDRVAREAMLLGSMFAGQAFANAPVGAVHALAYPVGGHYHIPHGLSNSCLLYTSDAADET
;
A
#
# COMPACT_ATOMS: atom_id res chain seq x y z
N HIS A 1 4.34 -18.75 -13.73
CA HIS A 1 3.46 -17.68 -14.23
C HIS A 1 2.73 -16.92 -13.10
N GLU A 2 2.27 -17.55 -12.01
CA GLU A 2 1.61 -16.85 -10.88
C GLU A 2 2.55 -15.97 -10.06
N ARG A 3 3.83 -16.38 -9.86
CA ARG A 3 4.83 -15.55 -9.15
C ARG A 3 5.06 -14.20 -9.82
N PHE A 4 5.10 -14.17 -11.15
CA PHE A 4 5.30 -12.93 -11.92
C PHE A 4 4.08 -11.98 -11.88
N ARG A 5 2.85 -12.51 -11.77
CA ARG A 5 1.64 -11.69 -11.64
C ARG A 5 1.57 -10.98 -10.28
N ARG A 6 2.05 -11.62 -9.20
CA ARG A 6 1.99 -11.05 -7.83
C ARG A 6 2.90 -9.84 -7.62
N GLN A 7 4.12 -9.89 -8.14
CA GLN A 7 5.03 -8.73 -8.10
C GLN A 7 4.58 -7.58 -9.01
N ARG A 8 3.95 -7.89 -10.15
CA ARG A 8 3.49 -6.88 -11.11
C ARG A 8 2.38 -5.97 -10.56
N GLN A 9 1.48 -6.45 -9.70
CA GLN A 9 0.33 -5.64 -9.26
C GLN A 9 0.70 -4.54 -8.26
N MET A 10 1.64 -4.76 -7.36
CA MET A 10 2.14 -3.69 -6.48
C MET A 10 3.00 -2.67 -7.25
N CYS A 11 3.81 -3.14 -8.20
CA CYS A 11 4.69 -2.27 -8.99
C CYS A 11 3.97 -1.47 -10.09
N ILE A 12 2.79 -1.87 -10.57
CA ILE A 12 2.12 -1.20 -11.70
C ILE A 12 1.68 0.22 -11.33
N ARG A 13 1.03 0.40 -10.19
CA ARG A 13 0.57 1.73 -9.74
C ARG A 13 1.74 2.65 -9.43
N ASP A 14 2.74 2.15 -8.75
CA ASP A 14 3.96 2.89 -8.44
C ASP A 14 4.72 3.24 -9.73
N SER A 15 4.80 2.30 -10.66
CA SER A 15 5.36 2.56 -11.99
C SER A 15 4.56 3.63 -12.74
N ALA A 16 3.22 3.62 -12.67
CA ALA A 16 2.38 4.62 -13.31
C ALA A 16 2.64 6.03 -12.74
N LYS A 17 2.84 6.15 -11.42
CA LYS A 17 3.24 7.42 -10.79
C LYS A 17 4.56 7.93 -11.34
N VAL A 18 5.57 7.08 -11.40
CA VAL A 18 6.89 7.44 -11.93
C VAL A 18 6.81 7.78 -13.41
N VAL A 19 6.12 6.99 -14.20
CA VAL A 19 5.89 7.26 -15.64
C VAL A 19 5.20 8.61 -15.84
N SER A 20 4.23 8.98 -15.01
CA SER A 20 3.53 10.27 -15.13
C SER A 20 4.45 11.48 -14.95
N VAL A 21 5.52 11.33 -14.18
CA VAL A 21 6.58 12.35 -14.01
C VAL A 21 7.56 12.32 -15.19
N LEU A 22 8.05 11.11 -15.53
CA LEU A 22 9.06 10.95 -16.59
C LEU A 22 8.52 11.24 -17.99
N ALA A 23 7.21 11.19 -18.20
CA ALA A 23 6.58 11.48 -19.50
C ALA A 23 6.84 12.93 -20.00
N ASN A 24 7.27 13.83 -19.12
CA ASN A 24 7.63 15.20 -19.48
C ASN A 24 9.11 15.36 -19.86
N ASP A 25 9.90 14.29 -19.78
CA ASP A 25 11.33 14.24 -20.16
C ASP A 25 12.22 15.34 -19.55
N GLN A 26 11.88 15.77 -18.32
CA GLN A 26 12.60 16.86 -17.63
C GLN A 26 13.59 16.36 -16.58
N GLN A 27 13.42 15.10 -16.11
CA GLN A 27 14.30 14.46 -15.13
C GLN A 27 14.53 13.01 -15.50
N ALA A 28 15.74 12.50 -15.27
CA ALA A 28 16.03 11.09 -15.41
C ALA A 28 15.50 10.29 -14.20
N LEU A 29 15.20 9.00 -14.39
CA LEU A 29 14.73 8.12 -13.33
C LEU A 29 15.69 8.09 -12.11
N SER A 30 17.01 8.14 -12.35
CA SER A 30 18.02 8.15 -11.30
C SER A 30 18.03 9.39 -10.43
N GLU A 31 17.46 10.49 -10.92
CA GLU A 31 17.45 11.79 -10.23
C GLU A 31 16.24 11.96 -9.30
N ILE A 32 15.20 11.14 -9.46
CA ILE A 32 13.96 11.27 -8.69
C ILE A 32 13.90 10.36 -7.44
N TYR A 33 14.91 9.49 -7.24
CA TYR A 33 14.93 8.62 -6.04
C TYR A 33 15.16 9.43 -4.76
N GLY A 34 14.41 9.07 -3.72
CA GLY A 34 14.48 9.72 -2.40
C GLY A 34 13.25 10.56 -2.08
N VAL A 35 13.40 11.46 -1.13
CA VAL A 35 12.33 12.33 -0.64
C VAL A 35 12.47 13.73 -1.21
N GLY A 36 11.43 14.25 -1.87
CA GLY A 36 11.41 15.62 -2.41
C GLY A 36 12.28 15.83 -3.63
N MET A 37 12.76 14.77 -4.29
CA MET A 37 13.68 14.87 -5.44
C MET A 37 12.96 15.11 -6.77
N VAL A 38 11.64 14.96 -6.82
CA VAL A 38 10.86 15.26 -8.03
C VAL A 38 10.64 16.77 -8.13
N SER A 39 11.22 17.40 -9.13
CA SER A 39 11.08 18.84 -9.40
C SER A 39 10.24 19.15 -10.64
N SER A 40 10.02 18.17 -11.52
CA SER A 40 9.21 18.31 -12.72
C SER A 40 7.72 18.13 -12.44
N PRO A 41 6.84 18.79 -13.20
CA PRO A 41 5.42 18.49 -13.16
C PRO A 41 5.16 17.08 -13.71
N ARG A 42 4.01 16.50 -13.40
CA ARG A 42 3.56 15.23 -13.99
C ARG A 42 2.37 15.41 -14.93
N THR A 43 2.13 14.42 -15.76
CA THR A 43 0.88 14.29 -16.52
C THR A 43 -0.29 13.94 -15.60
N PRO A 44 -1.56 14.18 -15.97
CA PRO A 44 -2.73 13.75 -15.21
C PRO A 44 -2.67 12.24 -14.91
N LEU A 45 -2.98 11.87 -13.67
CA LEU A 45 -2.85 10.50 -13.18
C LEU A 45 -4.13 10.02 -12.48
N PHE A 46 -4.71 8.97 -13.03
CA PHE A 46 -5.90 8.30 -12.51
C PHE A 46 -5.51 6.88 -12.11
N LEU A 47 -5.78 6.50 -10.88
CA LEU A 47 -5.44 5.15 -10.38
C LEU A 47 -6.69 4.41 -9.91
N ALA A 48 -6.84 3.17 -10.41
CA ALA A 48 -7.87 2.23 -9.99
C ALA A 48 -7.22 0.99 -9.37
N PRO A 49 -7.34 0.77 -8.05
CA PRO A 49 -6.77 -0.41 -7.40
C PRO A 49 -7.53 -1.68 -7.76
N THR A 50 -6.78 -2.78 -7.96
CA THR A 50 -7.33 -4.12 -8.15
C THR A 50 -7.15 -5.00 -6.92
N THR A 51 -6.60 -4.44 -5.85
CA THR A 51 -6.38 -5.08 -4.55
C THR A 51 -6.69 -4.08 -3.44
N ALA A 52 -7.31 -4.54 -2.37
CA ALA A 52 -7.47 -3.78 -1.13
C ALA A 52 -6.24 -4.05 -0.24
N GLY A 53 -5.26 -3.16 -0.24
CA GLY A 53 -4.00 -3.41 0.47
C GLY A 53 -3.11 -2.18 0.61
N THR A 54 -2.42 -1.81 -0.45
CA THR A 54 -1.33 -0.82 -0.39
C THR A 54 -1.77 0.63 -0.23
N GLY A 55 -3.02 0.98 -0.56
CA GLY A 55 -3.45 2.38 -0.59
C GLY A 55 -2.64 3.28 -1.53
N SER A 56 -1.88 2.70 -2.47
CA SER A 56 -0.99 3.47 -3.36
C SER A 56 -1.74 4.52 -4.18
N GLU A 57 -3.02 4.32 -4.45
CA GLU A 57 -3.88 5.26 -5.19
C GLU A 57 -4.13 6.60 -4.47
N VAL A 58 -3.77 6.70 -3.19
CA VAL A 58 -3.94 7.91 -2.37
C VAL A 58 -2.67 8.34 -1.63
N THR A 59 -1.52 7.84 -2.05
CA THR A 59 -0.24 8.15 -1.39
C THR A 59 0.74 8.87 -2.32
N PRO A 60 1.60 9.76 -1.78
CA PRO A 60 2.64 10.46 -2.54
C PRO A 60 3.93 9.64 -2.68
N VAL A 61 3.85 8.31 -2.57
CA VAL A 61 5.01 7.40 -2.54
C VAL A 61 4.93 6.39 -3.67
N ALA A 62 6.06 6.07 -4.27
CA ALA A 62 6.23 4.97 -5.20
C ALA A 62 7.47 4.14 -4.83
N ILE A 63 7.36 2.82 -4.85
CA ILE A 63 8.47 1.89 -4.59
C ILE A 63 8.78 1.15 -5.89
N ILE A 64 9.99 1.38 -6.40
CA ILE A 64 10.45 0.82 -7.67
C ILE A 64 11.53 -0.24 -7.42
N THR A 65 11.40 -1.38 -8.08
CA THR A 65 12.45 -2.41 -8.06
C THR A 65 13.54 -2.00 -9.06
N THR A 66 14.76 -1.78 -8.57
CA THR A 66 15.90 -1.28 -9.34
C THR A 66 16.95 -2.34 -9.63
N GLY A 67 16.82 -3.53 -9.05
CA GLY A 67 17.73 -4.67 -9.21
C GLY A 67 17.04 -5.97 -8.82
N GLU A 68 17.80 -7.06 -8.71
CA GLU A 68 17.23 -8.36 -8.33
C GLU A 68 16.63 -8.36 -6.92
N THR A 69 17.26 -7.68 -5.98
CA THR A 69 16.85 -7.62 -4.56
C THR A 69 16.69 -6.19 -4.04
N THR A 70 17.01 -5.18 -4.84
CA THR A 70 17.02 -3.78 -4.41
C THR A 70 15.75 -3.04 -4.82
N LYS A 71 15.27 -2.19 -3.92
CA LYS A 71 14.14 -1.29 -4.14
C LYS A 71 14.55 0.14 -3.84
N ALA A 72 14.09 1.08 -4.67
CA ALA A 72 14.25 2.50 -4.44
C ALA A 72 12.88 3.15 -4.23
N GLY A 73 12.79 4.02 -3.24
CA GLY A 73 11.60 4.81 -2.97
C GLY A 73 11.67 6.18 -3.64
N VAL A 74 10.55 6.62 -4.15
CA VAL A 74 10.33 8.02 -4.58
C VAL A 74 9.19 8.56 -3.72
N SER A 75 9.42 9.65 -3.01
CA SER A 75 8.42 10.30 -2.18
C SER A 75 8.35 11.78 -2.52
N SER A 76 7.21 12.21 -3.08
CA SER A 76 6.98 13.60 -3.47
C SER A 76 5.48 13.88 -3.56
N PRO A 77 4.99 15.05 -3.10
CA PRO A 77 3.60 15.46 -3.31
C PRO A 77 3.15 15.41 -4.77
N VAL A 78 4.09 15.58 -5.71
CA VAL A 78 3.83 15.49 -7.16
C VAL A 78 3.30 14.12 -7.56
N LEU A 79 3.64 13.03 -6.85
CA LEU A 79 3.19 11.67 -7.15
C LEU A 79 1.76 11.38 -6.70
N LEU A 80 1.13 12.29 -5.95
CA LEU A 80 -0.26 12.07 -5.51
C LEU A 80 -1.18 12.09 -6.74
N PRO A 81 -1.98 11.03 -6.97
CA PRO A 81 -2.90 10.98 -8.11
C PRO A 81 -3.97 12.07 -8.06
N ASP A 82 -4.46 12.47 -9.23
CA ASP A 82 -5.58 13.42 -9.33
C ASP A 82 -6.90 12.77 -8.96
N VAL A 83 -7.08 11.47 -9.29
CA VAL A 83 -8.30 10.70 -9.04
C VAL A 83 -7.94 9.28 -8.63
N ALA A 84 -8.53 8.82 -7.53
CA ALA A 84 -8.57 7.41 -7.14
C ALA A 84 -9.97 6.86 -7.45
N ILE A 85 -10.04 5.78 -8.24
CA ILE A 85 -11.30 5.13 -8.63
C ILE A 85 -11.41 3.81 -7.88
N LEU A 86 -12.34 3.71 -6.93
CA LEU A 86 -12.58 2.51 -6.16
C LEU A 86 -13.75 1.73 -6.77
N ASP A 87 -13.42 0.69 -7.54
CA ASP A 87 -14.42 -0.21 -8.13
C ASP A 87 -14.20 -1.63 -7.58
N ALA A 88 -15.15 -2.09 -6.77
CA ALA A 88 -15.12 -3.42 -6.16
C ALA A 88 -15.12 -4.56 -7.20
N ALA A 89 -15.69 -4.35 -8.37
CA ALA A 89 -15.71 -5.34 -9.44
C ALA A 89 -14.28 -5.74 -9.88
N LEU A 90 -13.33 -4.82 -9.80
CA LEU A 90 -11.92 -5.07 -10.14
C LEU A 90 -11.20 -6.00 -9.15
N THR A 91 -11.79 -6.24 -7.98
CA THR A 91 -11.21 -7.09 -6.93
C THR A 91 -11.84 -8.48 -6.84
N VAL A 92 -12.98 -8.72 -7.48
CA VAL A 92 -13.78 -9.96 -7.37
C VAL A 92 -12.98 -11.20 -7.79
N GLY A 93 -12.20 -11.13 -8.87
CA GLY A 93 -11.38 -12.25 -9.35
C GLY A 93 -10.10 -12.51 -8.56
N LEU A 94 -9.86 -11.82 -7.44
CA LEU A 94 -8.63 -11.97 -6.67
C LEU A 94 -8.66 -13.25 -5.82
N PRO A 95 -7.62 -14.13 -5.90
CA PRO A 95 -7.56 -15.32 -5.08
C PRO A 95 -7.63 -15.03 -3.56
N ALA A 96 -8.30 -15.91 -2.80
CA ALA A 96 -8.52 -15.72 -1.36
C ALA A 96 -7.23 -15.43 -0.58
N HIS A 97 -6.15 -16.17 -0.85
CA HIS A 97 -4.87 -15.96 -0.17
C HIS A 97 -4.24 -14.59 -0.49
N ILE A 98 -4.44 -14.04 -1.69
CA ILE A 98 -3.98 -12.69 -2.03
C ILE A 98 -4.86 -11.66 -1.34
N THR A 99 -6.18 -11.87 -1.35
CA THR A 99 -7.14 -11.01 -0.63
C THR A 99 -6.79 -10.93 0.86
N ALA A 100 -6.48 -12.06 1.50
CA ALA A 100 -6.08 -12.10 2.90
C ALA A 100 -4.79 -11.31 3.14
N MET A 101 -3.73 -11.62 2.40
CA MET A 101 -2.43 -10.95 2.56
C MET A 101 -2.52 -9.44 2.36
N THR A 102 -3.24 -8.98 1.34
CA THR A 102 -3.36 -7.55 1.07
C THR A 102 -4.27 -6.86 2.10
N GLY A 103 -5.36 -7.51 2.54
CA GLY A 103 -6.23 -6.97 3.56
C GLY A 103 -5.54 -6.81 4.91
N ILE A 104 -4.71 -7.78 5.31
CA ILE A 104 -3.90 -7.66 6.53
C ILE A 104 -2.84 -6.57 6.36
N ASP A 105 -2.20 -6.46 5.20
CA ASP A 105 -1.27 -5.38 4.90
C ASP A 105 -1.90 -3.99 5.13
N ALA A 106 -3.13 -3.79 4.65
CA ALA A 106 -3.88 -2.56 4.90
C ALA A 106 -4.18 -2.34 6.39
N MET A 107 -4.46 -3.41 7.16
CA MET A 107 -4.62 -3.29 8.61
C MET A 107 -3.31 -2.88 9.28
N VAL A 108 -2.18 -3.45 8.89
CA VAL A 108 -0.85 -3.07 9.40
C VAL A 108 -0.56 -1.60 9.11
N HIS A 109 -0.83 -1.11 7.90
CA HIS A 109 -0.72 0.31 7.57
C HIS A 109 -1.51 1.18 8.55
N ALA A 110 -2.77 0.81 8.84
CA ALA A 110 -3.62 1.56 9.74
C ALA A 110 -3.13 1.51 11.20
N ILE A 111 -2.68 0.34 11.68
CA ILE A 111 -2.11 0.17 13.03
C ILE A 111 -0.86 1.02 13.19
N GLU A 112 0.09 0.92 12.27
CA GLU A 112 1.33 1.69 12.34
C GLU A 112 1.09 3.19 12.22
N ALA A 113 0.16 3.63 11.37
CA ALA A 113 -0.23 5.04 11.29
C ALA A 113 -0.84 5.53 12.62
N TYR A 114 -1.69 4.72 13.25
CA TYR A 114 -2.31 5.05 14.54
C TYR A 114 -1.29 5.11 15.68
N THR A 115 -0.31 4.22 15.69
CA THR A 115 0.75 4.15 16.71
C THR A 115 1.97 5.02 16.39
N SER A 116 2.03 5.61 15.20
CA SER A 116 3.16 6.46 14.76
C SER A 116 3.40 7.62 15.72
N LYS A 117 4.67 7.89 16.01
CA LYS A 117 5.10 9.06 16.78
C LYS A 117 5.36 10.29 15.92
N ILE A 118 5.44 10.10 14.59
CA ILE A 118 5.85 11.14 13.64
C ILE A 118 4.62 11.59 12.85
N LYS A 119 4.35 12.90 12.87
CA LYS A 119 3.23 13.54 12.13
C LYS A 119 1.83 13.02 12.47
N LYS A 120 1.69 12.15 13.49
CA LYS A 120 0.39 11.70 14.00
C LYS A 120 -0.50 12.90 14.34
N ASN A 121 -1.76 12.83 13.92
CA ASN A 121 -2.74 13.88 14.14
C ASN A 121 -4.16 13.29 14.22
N PRO A 122 -5.17 14.06 14.72
CA PRO A 122 -6.53 13.54 14.86
C PRO A 122 -7.16 13.04 13.56
N ILE A 123 -6.79 13.60 12.41
CA ILE A 123 -7.32 13.15 11.09
C ILE A 123 -6.73 11.78 10.72
N SER A 124 -5.41 11.60 10.87
CA SER A 124 -4.78 10.30 10.61
C SER A 124 -5.33 9.22 11.54
N ASP A 125 -5.59 9.55 12.83
CA ASP A 125 -6.16 8.63 13.79
C ASP A 125 -7.59 8.21 13.41
N MET A 126 -8.43 9.17 13.05
CA MET A 126 -9.80 8.89 12.60
C MET A 126 -9.82 7.99 11.37
N LEU A 127 -8.95 8.27 10.38
CA LEU A 127 -8.83 7.46 9.16
C LEU A 127 -8.33 6.04 9.47
N ALA A 128 -7.32 5.90 10.33
CA ALA A 128 -6.77 4.61 10.75
C ALA A 128 -7.82 3.75 11.47
N LEU A 129 -8.54 4.32 12.44
CA LEU A 129 -9.61 3.61 13.16
C LEU A 129 -10.76 3.21 12.24
N ARG A 130 -11.15 4.09 11.30
CA ARG A 130 -12.19 3.76 10.32
C ARG A 130 -11.74 2.67 9.36
N ALA A 131 -10.48 2.71 8.93
CA ALA A 131 -9.87 1.66 8.11
C ALA A 131 -9.92 0.30 8.82
N LEU A 132 -9.42 0.24 10.06
CA LEU A 132 -9.41 -1.00 10.85
C LEU A 132 -10.82 -1.58 11.02
N LYS A 133 -11.81 -0.74 11.31
CA LYS A 133 -13.19 -1.19 11.42
C LYS A 133 -13.68 -1.84 10.12
N LEU A 134 -13.54 -1.15 8.99
CA LEU A 134 -14.01 -1.66 7.69
C LEU A 134 -13.30 -2.95 7.31
N LEU A 135 -11.98 -3.01 7.49
CA LEU A 135 -11.17 -4.17 7.12
C LEU A 135 -11.48 -5.37 8.01
N SER A 136 -11.53 -5.21 9.34
CA SER A 136 -11.74 -6.31 10.28
C SER A 136 -13.15 -6.92 10.17
N GLU A 137 -14.17 -6.09 9.95
CA GLU A 137 -15.55 -6.54 9.83
C GLU A 137 -15.81 -7.31 8.51
N ASN A 138 -15.03 -7.04 7.45
CA ASN A 138 -15.31 -7.55 6.11
C ASN A 138 -14.30 -8.58 5.58
N ILE A 139 -13.11 -8.69 6.16
CA ILE A 139 -12.07 -9.59 5.64
C ILE A 139 -12.52 -11.05 5.59
N ARG A 140 -13.23 -11.54 6.60
CA ARG A 140 -13.75 -12.91 6.62
C ARG A 140 -14.79 -13.13 5.53
N THR A 141 -15.69 -12.17 5.35
CA THR A 141 -16.74 -12.23 4.33
C THR A 141 -16.15 -12.33 2.93
N VAL A 142 -15.16 -11.50 2.57
CA VAL A 142 -14.54 -11.57 1.23
C VAL A 142 -13.72 -12.84 1.01
N LEU A 143 -13.33 -13.56 2.06
CA LEU A 143 -12.63 -14.84 1.96
C LEU A 143 -13.58 -16.02 1.79
N THR A 144 -14.77 -15.98 2.41
CA THR A 144 -15.77 -17.04 2.34
C THR A 144 -16.81 -16.83 1.22
N SER A 145 -17.06 -15.57 0.89
CA SER A 145 -17.98 -15.13 -0.16
C SER A 145 -17.30 -14.12 -1.08
N PRO A 146 -16.38 -14.56 -1.98
CA PRO A 146 -15.52 -13.67 -2.74
C PRO A 146 -16.26 -12.76 -3.73
N GLU A 147 -17.51 -13.08 -4.06
CA GLU A 147 -18.40 -12.29 -4.93
C GLU A 147 -19.21 -11.21 -4.19
N ASP A 148 -19.13 -11.15 -2.84
CA ASP A 148 -19.84 -10.14 -2.05
C ASP A 148 -19.25 -8.75 -2.32
N ARG A 149 -19.95 -7.99 -3.17
CA ARG A 149 -19.51 -6.66 -3.60
C ARG A 149 -19.50 -5.65 -2.46
N VAL A 150 -20.46 -5.74 -1.54
CA VAL A 150 -20.54 -4.82 -0.40
C VAL A 150 -19.31 -4.98 0.51
N ALA A 151 -18.95 -6.23 0.80
CA ALA A 151 -17.74 -6.52 1.56
C ALA A 151 -16.48 -6.11 0.78
N ARG A 152 -16.42 -6.31 -0.55
CA ARG A 152 -15.31 -5.85 -1.39
C ARG A 152 -15.15 -4.33 -1.41
N GLU A 153 -16.28 -3.58 -1.50
CA GLU A 153 -16.27 -2.12 -1.41
C GLU A 153 -15.75 -1.65 -0.05
N ALA A 154 -16.21 -2.28 1.03
CA ALA A 154 -15.74 -1.98 2.38
C ALA A 154 -14.24 -2.22 2.53
N MET A 155 -13.72 -3.32 1.97
CA MET A 155 -12.27 -3.62 1.96
C MET A 155 -11.48 -2.56 1.18
N LEU A 156 -11.94 -2.17 -0.03
CA LEU A 156 -11.29 -1.12 -0.82
C LEU A 156 -11.30 0.23 -0.10
N LEU A 157 -12.44 0.62 0.45
CA LEU A 157 -12.56 1.87 1.19
C LEU A 157 -11.69 1.86 2.45
N GLY A 158 -11.64 0.73 3.17
CA GLY A 158 -10.76 0.55 4.31
C GLY A 158 -9.28 0.67 3.94
N SER A 159 -8.88 0.04 2.83
CA SER A 159 -7.51 0.15 2.29
C SER A 159 -7.15 1.58 1.89
N MET A 160 -8.06 2.30 1.25
CA MET A 160 -7.86 3.72 0.93
C MET A 160 -7.69 4.58 2.18
N PHE A 161 -8.53 4.41 3.20
CA PHE A 161 -8.39 5.15 4.45
C PHE A 161 -7.08 4.83 5.18
N ALA A 162 -6.64 3.56 5.17
CA ALA A 162 -5.32 3.18 5.67
C ALA A 162 -4.20 3.89 4.90
N GLY A 163 -4.32 3.95 3.56
CA GLY A 163 -3.41 4.69 2.68
C GLY A 163 -3.31 6.17 3.04
N GLN A 164 -4.45 6.83 3.22
CA GLN A 164 -4.52 8.24 3.64
C GLN A 164 -3.97 8.45 5.05
N ALA A 165 -4.22 7.51 5.97
CA ALA A 165 -3.70 7.58 7.33
C ALA A 165 -2.17 7.54 7.34
N PHE A 166 -1.55 6.54 6.70
CA PHE A 166 -0.09 6.42 6.71
C PHE A 166 0.62 7.46 5.82
N ALA A 167 -0.04 8.01 4.81
CA ALA A 167 0.51 9.14 4.05
C ALA A 167 0.72 10.38 4.94
N ASN A 168 -0.10 10.52 6.00
CA ASN A 168 -0.03 11.62 6.96
C ASN A 168 0.72 11.25 8.25
N ALA A 169 0.69 9.97 8.67
CA ALA A 169 1.41 9.45 9.84
C ALA A 169 2.20 8.20 9.38
N PRO A 170 3.50 8.32 9.09
CA PRO A 170 4.28 7.28 8.42
C PRO A 170 4.24 5.93 9.15
N VAL A 171 4.31 4.85 8.37
CA VAL A 171 4.51 3.48 8.86
C VAL A 171 5.81 3.35 9.66
N GLY A 172 5.90 2.33 10.50
CA GLY A 172 6.95 2.18 11.49
C GLY A 172 7.84 0.94 11.27
N ALA A 173 8.11 0.24 12.39
CA ALA A 173 9.09 -0.84 12.45
C ALA A 173 8.67 -2.09 11.67
N VAL A 174 7.39 -2.42 11.62
CA VAL A 174 6.90 -3.62 10.91
C VAL A 174 7.24 -3.52 9.42
N HIS A 175 6.90 -2.40 8.78
CA HIS A 175 7.24 -2.18 7.37
C HIS A 175 8.74 -2.09 7.15
N ALA A 176 9.50 -1.43 8.04
CA ALA A 176 10.95 -1.33 7.93
C ALA A 176 11.63 -2.72 7.94
N LEU A 177 11.15 -3.64 8.76
CA LEU A 177 11.64 -5.02 8.83
C LEU A 177 11.12 -5.90 7.68
N ALA A 178 9.92 -5.65 7.18
CA ALA A 178 9.33 -6.43 6.10
C ALA A 178 10.06 -6.27 4.76
N TYR A 179 10.66 -5.12 4.49
CA TYR A 179 11.40 -4.88 3.24
C TYR A 179 12.60 -5.81 3.06
N PRO A 180 13.57 -5.93 4.00
CA PRO A 180 14.68 -6.86 3.86
C PRO A 180 14.21 -8.32 3.86
N VAL A 181 13.23 -8.70 4.69
CA VAL A 181 12.68 -10.06 4.72
C VAL A 181 12.07 -10.42 3.35
N GLY A 182 11.23 -9.55 2.81
CA GLY A 182 10.63 -9.77 1.49
C GLY A 182 11.66 -9.75 0.35
N GLY A 183 12.70 -8.93 0.46
CA GLY A 183 13.77 -8.83 -0.54
C GLY A 183 14.67 -10.07 -0.58
N HIS A 184 15.15 -10.53 0.56
CA HIS A 184 16.07 -11.67 0.65
C HIS A 184 15.37 -13.02 0.47
N TYR A 185 14.21 -13.21 1.09
CA TYR A 185 13.52 -14.51 1.10
C TYR A 185 12.39 -14.62 0.09
N HIS A 186 12.15 -13.57 -0.70
CA HIS A 186 11.06 -13.51 -1.68
C HIS A 186 9.67 -13.80 -1.09
N ILE A 187 9.48 -13.44 0.19
CA ILE A 187 8.18 -13.57 0.89
C ILE A 187 7.27 -12.42 0.43
N PRO A 188 5.98 -12.70 0.13
CA PRO A 188 5.03 -11.64 -0.20
C PRO A 188 4.93 -10.59 0.91
N HIS A 189 4.92 -9.30 0.53
CA HIS A 189 4.98 -8.17 1.46
C HIS A 189 3.91 -8.23 2.57
N GLY A 190 2.64 -8.42 2.21
CA GLY A 190 1.56 -8.53 3.20
C GLY A 190 1.70 -9.72 4.15
N LEU A 191 2.31 -10.82 3.69
CA LEU A 191 2.62 -11.96 4.57
C LEU A 191 3.76 -11.61 5.54
N SER A 192 4.81 -10.95 5.06
CA SER A 192 5.91 -10.47 5.92
C SER A 192 5.40 -9.52 6.99
N ASN A 193 4.56 -8.55 6.62
CA ASN A 193 3.96 -7.60 7.56
C ASN A 193 3.08 -8.31 8.60
N SER A 194 2.26 -9.27 8.18
CA SER A 194 1.41 -10.05 9.09
C SER A 194 2.22 -10.81 10.14
N CYS A 195 3.27 -11.52 9.72
CA CYS A 195 4.12 -12.29 10.63
C CYS A 195 4.89 -11.38 11.59
N LEU A 196 5.45 -10.27 11.08
CA LEU A 196 6.23 -9.34 11.89
C LEU A 196 5.37 -8.57 12.88
N LEU A 197 4.15 -8.18 12.52
CA LEU A 197 3.21 -7.56 13.45
C LEU A 197 2.92 -8.49 14.63
N TYR A 198 2.58 -9.76 14.35
CA TYR A 198 2.31 -10.76 15.38
C TYR A 198 3.53 -11.01 16.30
N THR A 199 4.73 -11.06 15.70
CA THR A 199 5.96 -11.30 16.47
C THR A 199 6.32 -10.11 17.36
N SER A 200 6.11 -8.88 16.90
CA SER A 200 6.39 -7.68 17.71
C SER A 200 5.39 -7.51 18.84
N ASP A 201 4.12 -7.83 18.61
CA ASP A 201 3.06 -7.81 19.64
C ASP A 201 3.36 -8.83 20.75
N ALA A 202 3.77 -10.05 20.38
CA ALA A 202 4.14 -11.08 21.34
C ALA A 202 5.40 -10.74 22.17
N ALA A 203 6.30 -9.87 21.66
CA ALA A 203 7.49 -9.45 22.40
C ALA A 203 7.18 -8.40 23.48
N ASP A 204 6.09 -7.67 23.36
CA ASP A 204 5.67 -6.66 24.35
C ASP A 204 4.97 -7.30 25.57
N GLU A 205 4.61 -8.60 25.52
CA GLU A 205 3.99 -9.34 26.62
C GLU A 205 5.01 -10.01 27.57
N THR A 206 6.32 -9.89 27.30
CA THR A 206 7.42 -10.46 28.11
C THR A 206 8.25 -9.37 28.78
#